data_0c4a3937b58bd4bee12495f248f70ef1
#
_entry.id   0c4a3937b58bd4bee12495f248f70ef1
#
_cell.length_a   1.000
_cell.length_b   1.000
_cell.length_c   1.000
_cell.angle_alpha   90.00
_cell.angle_beta   90.00
_cell.angle_gamma   90.00
#
_symmetry.space_group_name_H-M   'P 1'
#
loop_
_entity.id
_entity.type
_entity.pdbx_description
1 polymer ?
#
loop_
_entity_poly.entity_id
_entity_poly.type
_entity_poly.pdbx_seq_one_letter_code
_entity_poly.pdbx_strand_id
1 'polypeptide(L)'
;MSGKNFILHRTTSLQREIQNTKAVECACARFKRDMEMTLEASAREGGTVILRQKKLEPEAYEMEVSEDTVVIYGSNDCSFIYALNELSEKYLGILPFWFWNDQEIKVKPYVKIPCGHYQSEENRIRYRGWFINDEVLISHWTAGVSKEYPWEMVFEALLRCGGNLVIPGTDKNSKIYAPIA
;
A
#
# COMPACT_ATOMS: atom_id res chain seq x y z
N MET A 1 28.81 14.02 2.22
CA MET A 1 27.81 14.79 3.00
C MET A 1 26.70 13.83 3.36
N SER A 2 26.46 13.57 4.66
CA SER A 2 25.33 12.74 5.09
C SER A 2 24.06 13.54 4.83
N GLY A 3 23.24 13.13 3.86
CA GLY A 3 21.96 13.77 3.59
C GLY A 3 21.03 13.61 4.78
N LYS A 4 20.12 14.56 4.97
CA LYS A 4 19.05 14.49 5.98
C LYS A 4 18.08 13.36 5.61
N ASN A 5 17.50 12.68 6.61
CA ASN A 5 16.60 11.57 6.40
C ASN A 5 15.42 11.65 7.37
N PHE A 6 14.25 11.28 6.90
CA PHE A 6 13.14 10.87 7.74
C PHE A 6 13.45 9.46 8.29
N ILE A 7 13.22 9.24 9.56
CA ILE A 7 13.41 7.92 10.17
C ILE A 7 12.04 7.28 10.38
N LEU A 8 11.75 6.27 9.59
CA LEU A 8 10.53 5.50 9.72
C LEU A 8 10.72 4.44 10.80
N HIS A 9 9.97 4.58 11.87
CA HIS A 9 9.87 3.64 12.99
C HIS A 9 8.52 2.92 12.99
N ARG A 10 8.39 1.81 13.70
CA ARG A 10 7.11 1.14 13.91
C ARG A 10 6.06 2.05 14.57
N THR A 11 6.49 3.03 15.35
CA THR A 11 5.67 4.02 16.04
C THR A 11 5.34 5.25 15.20
N THR A 12 5.80 5.32 13.96
CA THR A 12 5.47 6.43 13.04
C THR A 12 3.97 6.56 12.90
N SER A 13 3.45 7.76 13.14
CA SER A 13 2.03 8.05 13.05
C SER A 13 1.58 8.25 11.60
N LEU A 14 0.32 7.93 11.33
CA LEU A 14 -0.32 8.15 10.05
C LEU A 14 -1.52 9.06 10.23
N GLN A 15 -1.47 10.26 9.64
CA GLN A 15 -2.52 11.27 9.71
C GLN A 15 -3.19 11.44 8.34
N ARG A 16 -4.49 11.73 8.35
CA ARG A 16 -5.30 11.92 7.16
C ARG A 16 -5.96 13.29 7.17
N GLU A 17 -5.51 14.18 6.32
CA GLU A 17 -6.10 15.50 6.06
C GLU A 17 -6.91 15.46 4.75
N ILE A 18 -7.67 14.39 4.58
CA ILE A 18 -8.46 14.07 3.39
C ILE A 18 -9.81 13.48 3.80
N GLN A 19 -10.75 13.43 2.84
CA GLN A 19 -11.98 12.69 3.05
C GLN A 19 -11.66 11.21 3.31
N ASN A 20 -12.24 10.66 4.36
CA ASN A 20 -12.02 9.27 4.73
C ASN A 20 -12.87 8.35 3.88
N THR A 21 -12.23 7.50 3.09
CA THR A 21 -12.88 6.46 2.29
C THR A 21 -12.44 5.08 2.77
N LYS A 22 -13.25 4.06 2.53
CA LYS A 22 -12.91 2.68 2.90
C LYS A 22 -11.61 2.22 2.24
N ALA A 23 -11.39 2.59 0.98
CA ALA A 23 -10.19 2.24 0.22
C ALA A 23 -8.92 2.80 0.87
N VAL A 24 -8.93 4.08 1.27
CA VAL A 24 -7.80 4.70 1.97
C VAL A 24 -7.61 4.13 3.38
N GLU A 25 -8.69 3.82 4.11
CA GLU A 25 -8.60 3.13 5.41
C GLU A 25 -7.87 1.79 5.27
N CYS A 26 -8.25 0.97 4.29
CA CYS A 26 -7.60 -0.30 4.02
C CYS A 26 -6.12 -0.12 3.65
N ALA A 27 -5.78 0.89 2.84
CA ALA A 27 -4.39 1.18 2.48
C ALA A 27 -3.55 1.59 3.71
N CYS A 28 -4.11 2.44 4.58
CA CYS A 28 -3.46 2.83 5.84
C CYS A 28 -3.26 1.63 6.78
N ALA A 29 -4.24 0.74 6.86
CA ALA A 29 -4.14 -0.47 7.67
C ALA A 29 -3.05 -1.43 7.12
N ARG A 30 -2.98 -1.60 5.79
CA ARG A 30 -1.92 -2.37 5.14
C ARG A 30 -0.53 -1.78 5.41
N PHE A 31 -0.36 -0.47 5.25
CA PHE A 31 0.92 0.18 5.52
C PHE A 31 1.35 0.01 6.98
N LYS A 32 0.42 0.13 7.95
CA LYS A 32 0.70 -0.17 9.37
C LYS A 32 1.13 -1.62 9.58
N ARG A 33 0.41 -2.58 9.00
CA ARG A 33 0.79 -4.00 9.04
C ARG A 33 2.20 -4.20 8.48
N ASP A 34 2.52 -3.58 7.35
CA ASP A 34 3.83 -3.70 6.71
C ASP A 34 4.94 -3.15 7.62
N MET A 35 4.70 -2.01 8.30
CA MET A 35 5.62 -1.50 9.34
C MET A 35 5.76 -2.48 10.51
N GLU A 36 4.67 -3.08 10.96
CA GLU A 36 4.67 -4.06 12.05
C GLU A 36 5.43 -5.34 11.72
N MET A 37 5.38 -5.78 10.48
CA MET A 37 6.09 -6.96 9.98
C MET A 37 7.59 -6.72 9.80
N THR A 38 7.99 -5.47 9.48
CA THR A 38 9.35 -5.15 9.02
C THR A 38 10.18 -4.35 10.01
N LEU A 39 9.55 -3.73 11.02
CA LEU A 39 10.23 -2.86 11.98
C LEU A 39 10.09 -3.38 13.41
N GLU A 40 11.19 -3.31 14.14
CA GLU A 40 11.23 -3.68 15.56
C GLU A 40 10.30 -2.80 16.40
N ALA A 41 9.74 -3.36 17.47
CA ALA A 41 9.06 -2.57 18.48
C ALA A 41 10.06 -1.57 19.10
N SER A 42 9.71 -0.29 19.13
CA SER A 42 10.57 0.77 19.62
C SER A 42 9.78 1.67 20.58
N ALA A 43 10.43 2.11 21.65
CA ALA A 43 9.90 3.15 22.52
C ALA A 43 10.17 4.59 21.99
N ARG A 44 10.91 4.71 20.88
CA ARG A 44 11.16 6.03 20.25
C ARG A 44 9.91 6.48 19.54
N GLU A 45 9.54 7.73 19.71
CA GLU A 45 8.52 8.36 18.89
C GLU A 45 9.02 8.45 17.45
N GLY A 46 8.21 7.97 16.51
CA GLY A 46 8.43 8.14 15.10
C GLY A 46 7.91 9.49 14.62
N GLY A 47 8.34 9.93 13.45
CA GLY A 47 7.74 11.08 12.78
C GLY A 47 6.31 10.79 12.30
N THR A 48 5.80 11.61 11.39
CA THR A 48 4.43 11.51 10.91
C THR A 48 4.38 11.39 9.39
N VAL A 49 3.60 10.43 8.90
CA VAL A 49 3.17 10.36 7.49
C VAL A 49 1.79 11.02 7.40
N ILE A 50 1.64 12.00 6.51
CA ILE A 50 0.42 12.81 6.36
C ILE A 50 -0.12 12.65 4.95
N LEU A 51 -1.39 12.26 4.82
CA LEU A 51 -2.10 12.24 3.54
C LEU A 51 -2.84 13.57 3.36
N ARG A 52 -2.60 14.27 2.25
CA ARG A 52 -3.16 15.59 1.98
C ARG A 52 -3.67 15.72 0.56
N GLN A 53 -4.86 16.31 0.40
CA GLN A 53 -5.47 16.54 -0.90
C GLN A 53 -4.69 17.60 -1.70
N LYS A 54 -4.40 17.29 -2.97
CA LYS A 54 -3.85 18.23 -3.96
C LYS A 54 -4.41 17.91 -5.33
N LYS A 55 -4.68 18.94 -6.14
CA LYS A 55 -5.09 18.72 -7.52
C LYS A 55 -3.90 18.28 -8.36
N LEU A 56 -3.88 16.99 -8.69
CA LEU A 56 -2.90 16.33 -9.57
C LEU A 56 -3.65 15.58 -10.66
N GLU A 57 -2.93 15.04 -11.64
CA GLU A 57 -3.48 14.06 -12.57
C GLU A 57 -4.05 12.84 -11.81
N PRO A 58 -5.09 12.18 -12.33
CA PRO A 58 -5.66 11.00 -11.67
C PRO A 58 -4.57 9.95 -11.37
N GLU A 59 -4.62 9.42 -10.13
CA GLU A 59 -3.69 8.40 -9.63
C GLU A 59 -2.24 8.87 -9.39
N ALA A 60 -1.88 10.08 -9.85
CA ALA A 60 -0.58 10.67 -9.54
C ALA A 60 -0.48 11.07 -8.07
N TYR A 61 0.72 10.99 -7.53
CA TYR A 61 1.04 11.48 -6.19
C TYR A 61 2.39 12.18 -6.17
N GLU A 62 2.56 13.05 -5.20
CA GLU A 62 3.83 13.66 -4.83
C GLU A 62 4.09 13.38 -3.35
N MET A 63 5.37 13.32 -2.98
CA MET A 63 5.77 13.19 -1.57
C MET A 63 6.83 14.25 -1.25
N GLU A 64 6.60 14.97 -0.16
CA GLU A 64 7.57 15.86 0.45
C GLU A 64 8.10 15.22 1.73
N VAL A 65 9.39 14.92 1.76
CA VAL A 65 10.04 14.25 2.89
C VAL A 65 10.95 15.25 3.60
N SER A 66 10.66 15.52 4.87
CA SER A 66 11.50 16.24 5.82
C SER A 66 12.06 15.30 6.89
N GLU A 67 12.80 15.80 7.86
CA GLU A 67 13.32 14.98 8.97
C GLU A 67 12.19 14.47 9.90
N ASP A 68 11.08 15.22 10.00
CA ASP A 68 9.98 14.94 10.93
C ASP A 68 8.72 14.40 10.25
N THR A 69 8.53 14.70 8.95
CA THR A 69 7.30 14.38 8.23
C THR A 69 7.54 13.84 6.82
N VAL A 70 6.64 12.95 6.40
CA VAL A 70 6.43 12.58 5.00
C VAL A 70 5.01 13.04 4.64
N VAL A 71 4.89 14.07 3.81
CA VAL A 71 3.58 14.53 3.32
C VAL A 71 3.33 13.94 1.94
N ILE A 72 2.26 13.15 1.83
CA ILE A 72 1.81 12.53 0.58
C ILE A 72 0.65 13.36 0.04
N TYR A 73 0.83 13.91 -1.14
CA TYR A 73 -0.21 14.62 -1.89
C TYR A 73 -0.81 13.72 -2.96
N GLY A 74 -2.14 13.75 -3.09
CA GLY A 74 -2.87 12.98 -4.08
C GLY A 74 -4.19 13.64 -4.47
N SER A 75 -4.74 13.24 -5.63
CA SER A 75 -6.01 13.75 -6.15
C SER A 75 -7.19 12.81 -5.92
N ASN A 76 -6.93 11.52 -5.70
CA ASN A 76 -7.93 10.48 -5.47
C ASN A 76 -7.38 9.35 -4.60
N ASP A 77 -8.22 8.37 -4.27
CA ASP A 77 -7.84 7.25 -3.39
C ASP A 77 -6.64 6.45 -3.93
N CYS A 78 -6.61 6.19 -5.23
CA CYS A 78 -5.51 5.45 -5.86
C CYS A 78 -4.16 6.15 -5.69
N SER A 79 -4.14 7.49 -5.71
CA SER A 79 -2.93 8.27 -5.46
C SER A 79 -2.30 7.92 -4.10
N PHE A 80 -3.12 7.88 -3.05
CA PHE A 80 -2.66 7.56 -1.69
C PHE A 80 -2.30 6.08 -1.54
N ILE A 81 -3.07 5.19 -2.15
CA ILE A 81 -2.81 3.75 -2.13
C ILE A 81 -1.45 3.45 -2.76
N TYR A 82 -1.17 4.00 -3.95
CA TYR A 82 0.07 3.74 -4.66
C TYR A 82 1.28 4.36 -3.94
N ALA A 83 1.15 5.56 -3.39
CA ALA A 83 2.22 6.18 -2.60
C ALA A 83 2.59 5.36 -1.36
N LEU A 84 1.59 4.87 -0.60
CA LEU A 84 1.82 4.00 0.56
C LEU A 84 2.44 2.66 0.15
N ASN A 85 2.00 2.08 -0.98
CA ASN A 85 2.58 0.86 -1.52
C ASN A 85 4.04 1.07 -1.97
N GLU A 86 4.37 2.22 -2.58
CA GLU A 86 5.78 2.54 -2.92
C GLU A 86 6.65 2.66 -1.67
N LEU A 87 6.16 3.31 -0.61
CA LEU A 87 6.88 3.37 0.66
C LEU A 87 7.11 1.97 1.24
N SER A 88 6.10 1.09 1.17
CA SER A 88 6.23 -0.31 1.62
C SER A 88 7.25 -1.08 0.79
N GLU A 89 7.19 -0.99 -0.52
CA GLU A 89 8.09 -1.74 -1.40
C GLU A 89 9.53 -1.23 -1.29
N LYS A 90 9.71 0.08 -1.48
CA LYS A 90 11.04 0.69 -1.62
C LYS A 90 11.82 0.73 -0.30
N TYR A 91 11.14 0.99 0.82
CA TYR A 91 11.81 1.20 2.09
C TYR A 91 11.59 0.06 3.09
N LEU A 92 10.39 -0.49 3.20
CA LEU A 92 10.12 -1.63 4.05
C LEU A 92 10.55 -2.95 3.40
N GLY A 93 10.57 -3.01 2.06
CA GLY A 93 10.97 -4.19 1.30
C GLY A 93 9.86 -5.22 1.15
N ILE A 94 8.60 -4.82 1.28
CA ILE A 94 7.43 -5.68 1.02
C ILE A 94 7.11 -5.66 -0.46
N LEU A 95 7.41 -6.74 -1.15
CA LEU A 95 7.19 -6.88 -2.59
C LEU A 95 5.69 -7.01 -2.94
N PRO A 96 5.26 -6.69 -4.18
CA PRO A 96 3.86 -6.81 -4.58
C PRO A 96 3.23 -8.18 -4.33
N PHE A 97 3.99 -9.26 -4.54
CA PHE A 97 3.56 -10.64 -4.36
C PHE A 97 4.10 -11.31 -3.09
N TRP A 98 4.40 -10.52 -2.04
CA TRP A 98 5.02 -11.02 -0.80
C TRP A 98 4.30 -12.25 -0.20
N PHE A 99 2.98 -12.22 -0.19
CA PHE A 99 2.14 -13.32 0.32
C PHE A 99 2.20 -14.56 -0.59
N TRP A 100 2.14 -14.34 -1.92
CA TRP A 100 2.08 -15.42 -2.92
C TRP A 100 3.41 -16.13 -3.12
N ASN A 101 4.51 -15.47 -2.81
CA ASN A 101 5.87 -15.98 -2.99
C ASN A 101 6.53 -16.37 -1.66
N ASP A 102 5.77 -16.46 -0.57
CA ASP A 102 6.29 -16.75 0.77
C ASP A 102 7.54 -15.91 1.09
N GLN A 103 7.46 -14.60 0.83
CA GLN A 103 8.60 -13.70 0.99
C GLN A 103 9.11 -13.73 2.43
N GLU A 104 10.40 -14.03 2.63
CA GLU A 104 11.06 -13.88 3.92
C GLU A 104 11.17 -12.39 4.28
N ILE A 105 10.45 -11.98 5.32
CA ILE A 105 10.45 -10.61 5.80
C ILE A 105 11.61 -10.37 6.75
N LYS A 106 12.47 -9.40 6.40
CA LYS A 106 13.61 -8.99 7.23
C LYS A 106 13.22 -7.86 8.16
N VAL A 107 13.29 -8.11 9.46
CA VAL A 107 13.04 -7.11 10.51
C VAL A 107 14.24 -6.20 10.67
N LYS A 108 13.98 -4.88 10.78
CA LYS A 108 15.01 -3.83 10.93
C LYS A 108 14.62 -2.92 12.12
N PRO A 109 15.59 -2.30 12.81
CA PRO A 109 15.27 -1.38 13.90
C PRO A 109 14.54 -0.11 13.39
N TYR A 110 14.84 0.33 12.19
CA TYR A 110 14.22 1.46 11.48
C TYR A 110 14.65 1.44 10.02
N VAL A 111 14.01 2.27 9.20
CA VAL A 111 14.48 2.57 7.84
C VAL A 111 14.63 4.08 7.63
N LYS A 112 15.54 4.47 6.73
CA LYS A 112 15.81 5.86 6.36
C LYS A 112 15.19 6.18 5.02
N ILE A 113 14.44 7.27 4.98
CA ILE A 113 13.89 7.84 3.75
C ILE A 113 14.61 9.18 3.54
N PRO A 114 15.42 9.36 2.46
CA PRO A 114 16.10 10.62 2.21
C PRO A 114 15.13 11.80 2.11
N CYS A 115 15.46 12.92 2.74
CA CYS A 115 14.67 14.14 2.59
C CYS A 115 14.73 14.64 1.14
N GLY A 116 13.58 15.10 0.63
CA GLY A 116 13.46 15.55 -0.75
C GLY A 116 12.03 15.56 -1.24
N HIS A 117 11.89 15.84 -2.52
CA HIS A 117 10.62 15.81 -3.23
C HIS A 117 10.62 14.62 -4.19
N TYR A 118 9.55 13.83 -4.16
CA TYR A 118 9.35 12.65 -4.99
C TYR A 118 8.01 12.78 -5.70
N GLN A 119 7.91 12.21 -6.88
CA GLN A 119 6.66 12.16 -7.63
C GLN A 119 6.50 10.82 -8.33
N SER A 120 5.26 10.41 -8.50
CA SER A 120 4.94 9.21 -9.28
C SER A 120 5.31 9.39 -10.75
N GLU A 121 5.60 8.28 -11.42
CA GLU A 121 5.64 8.27 -12.88
C GLU A 121 4.23 8.44 -13.46
N GLU A 122 4.14 8.95 -14.69
CA GLU A 122 2.88 9.08 -15.40
C GLU A 122 2.34 7.72 -15.85
N ASN A 123 1.09 7.45 -15.53
CA ASN A 123 0.39 6.24 -15.99
C ASN A 123 -0.03 6.38 -17.44
N ARG A 124 0.71 5.74 -18.37
CA ARG A 124 0.43 5.76 -19.81
C ARG A 124 -0.81 4.95 -20.22
N ILE A 125 -1.19 3.98 -19.39
CA ILE A 125 -2.32 3.07 -19.65
C ILE A 125 -3.40 3.34 -18.62
N ARG A 126 -4.60 3.71 -19.09
CA ARG A 126 -5.73 4.07 -18.24
C ARG A 126 -6.24 2.91 -17.37
N TYR A 127 -6.39 1.72 -17.95
CA TYR A 127 -6.90 0.54 -17.25
C TYR A 127 -5.82 -0.53 -17.16
N ARG A 128 -5.45 -0.88 -15.94
CA ARG A 128 -4.42 -1.86 -15.61
C ARG A 128 -5.05 -2.86 -14.66
N GLY A 129 -5.26 -4.09 -15.12
CA GLY A 129 -6.06 -4.98 -14.31
C GLY A 129 -5.88 -6.46 -14.60
N TRP A 130 -6.51 -7.25 -13.76
CA TRP A 130 -6.51 -8.70 -13.87
C TRP A 130 -7.92 -9.25 -14.00
N PHE A 131 -8.01 -10.35 -14.72
CA PHE A 131 -9.12 -11.27 -14.68
C PHE A 131 -8.71 -12.48 -13.83
N ILE A 132 -9.37 -12.69 -12.70
CA ILE A 132 -9.11 -13.83 -11.81
C ILE A 132 -9.95 -14.98 -12.31
N ASN A 133 -9.44 -15.73 -13.28
CA ASN A 133 -10.18 -16.77 -13.98
C ASN A 133 -10.18 -18.13 -13.25
N ASP A 134 -9.14 -18.42 -12.48
CA ASP A 134 -9.00 -19.70 -11.77
C ASP A 134 -9.53 -19.63 -10.33
N GLU A 135 -10.75 -19.15 -10.20
CA GLU A 135 -11.42 -18.99 -8.92
C GLU A 135 -11.66 -20.31 -8.16
N VAL A 136 -11.63 -21.45 -8.85
CA VAL A 136 -11.83 -22.77 -8.22
C VAL A 136 -10.71 -23.07 -7.23
N LEU A 137 -9.46 -22.76 -7.57
CA LEU A 137 -8.31 -22.97 -6.69
C LEU A 137 -8.37 -22.03 -5.46
N ILE A 138 -8.72 -20.77 -5.67
CA ILE A 138 -8.78 -19.77 -4.60
C ILE A 138 -9.98 -20.00 -3.67
N SER A 139 -11.16 -20.35 -4.21
CA SER A 139 -12.41 -20.44 -3.45
C SER A 139 -12.42 -21.51 -2.36
N HIS A 140 -11.55 -22.52 -2.45
CA HIS A 140 -11.42 -23.59 -1.47
C HIS A 140 -10.23 -23.41 -0.52
N TRP A 141 -9.44 -22.37 -0.70
CA TRP A 141 -8.28 -22.07 0.13
C TRP A 141 -8.60 -20.95 1.12
N THR A 142 -8.22 -21.14 2.37
CA THR A 142 -8.45 -20.16 3.45
C THR A 142 -7.15 -19.51 3.93
N ALA A 143 -6.02 -20.00 3.47
CA ALA A 143 -4.69 -19.62 3.98
C ALA A 143 -4.58 -19.66 5.52
N GLY A 144 -5.41 -20.53 6.16
CA GLY A 144 -5.49 -20.62 7.62
C GLY A 144 -6.21 -19.45 8.32
N VAL A 145 -6.84 -18.54 7.57
CA VAL A 145 -7.52 -17.34 8.09
C VAL A 145 -9.03 -17.39 7.77
N SER A 146 -9.42 -17.10 6.53
CA SER A 146 -10.80 -17.11 6.07
C SER A 146 -10.89 -17.38 4.57
N LYS A 147 -12.09 -17.60 4.04
CA LYS A 147 -12.31 -17.79 2.60
C LYS A 147 -12.10 -16.51 1.80
N GLU A 148 -12.31 -15.37 2.43
CA GLU A 148 -12.13 -14.04 1.84
C GLU A 148 -10.66 -13.63 1.78
N TYR A 149 -9.84 -14.07 2.74
CA TYR A 149 -8.46 -13.62 2.89
C TYR A 149 -7.58 -13.84 1.64
N PRO A 150 -7.60 -14.97 0.93
CA PRO A 150 -6.84 -15.10 -0.31
C PRO A 150 -7.28 -14.10 -1.40
N TRP A 151 -8.57 -13.76 -1.44
CA TRP A 151 -9.10 -12.75 -2.37
C TRP A 151 -8.60 -11.34 -2.01
N GLU A 152 -8.60 -10.98 -0.73
CA GLU A 152 -7.99 -9.73 -0.26
C GLU A 152 -6.52 -9.65 -0.69
N MET A 153 -5.78 -10.75 -0.60
CA MET A 153 -4.38 -10.82 -1.01
C MET A 153 -4.19 -10.70 -2.53
N VAL A 154 -5.12 -11.19 -3.35
CA VAL A 154 -5.12 -10.96 -4.82
C VAL A 154 -5.31 -9.47 -5.11
N PHE A 155 -6.31 -8.84 -4.48
CA PHE A 155 -6.60 -7.42 -4.71
C PHE A 155 -5.48 -6.52 -4.17
N GLU A 156 -4.89 -6.88 -3.03
CA GLU A 156 -3.71 -6.20 -2.52
C GLU A 156 -2.54 -6.27 -3.51
N ALA A 157 -2.23 -7.45 -4.04
CA ALA A 157 -1.16 -7.62 -5.02
C ALA A 157 -1.41 -6.79 -6.29
N LEU A 158 -2.65 -6.74 -6.78
CA LEU A 158 -3.05 -5.89 -7.89
C LEU A 158 -2.75 -4.41 -7.63
N LEU A 159 -3.19 -3.90 -6.47
CA LEU A 159 -2.95 -2.50 -6.07
C LEU A 159 -1.47 -2.19 -5.89
N ARG A 160 -0.68 -3.13 -5.37
CA ARG A 160 0.78 -2.99 -5.24
C ARG A 160 1.49 -2.95 -6.60
N CYS A 161 0.93 -3.61 -7.62
CA CYS A 161 1.37 -3.52 -9.01
C CYS A 161 0.86 -2.26 -9.74
N GLY A 162 0.22 -1.31 -9.07
CA GLY A 162 -0.37 -0.12 -9.68
C GLY A 162 -1.62 -0.41 -10.52
N GLY A 163 -2.30 -1.53 -10.27
CA GLY A 163 -3.54 -1.90 -10.94
C GLY A 163 -4.74 -1.13 -10.40
N ASN A 164 -5.73 -0.90 -11.25
CA ASN A 164 -6.97 -0.15 -10.96
C ASN A 164 -8.24 -0.81 -11.50
N LEU A 165 -8.13 -2.04 -11.99
CA LEU A 165 -9.25 -2.79 -12.55
C LEU A 165 -9.14 -4.27 -12.15
N VAL A 166 -10.24 -4.87 -11.74
CA VAL A 166 -10.30 -6.31 -11.49
C VAL A 166 -11.61 -6.90 -11.98
N ILE A 167 -11.54 -8.10 -12.54
CA ILE A 167 -12.70 -8.96 -12.74
C ILE A 167 -12.55 -10.13 -11.76
N PRO A 168 -13.31 -10.13 -10.64
CA PRO A 168 -13.10 -11.05 -9.51
C PRO A 168 -13.80 -12.40 -9.75
N GLY A 169 -13.37 -13.14 -10.76
CA GLY A 169 -13.94 -14.42 -11.15
C GLY A 169 -15.09 -14.31 -12.13
N THR A 170 -15.76 -15.43 -12.38
CA THR A 170 -16.88 -15.56 -13.33
C THR A 170 -18.18 -15.88 -12.61
N ASP A 171 -19.32 -15.69 -13.30
CA ASP A 171 -20.68 -16.04 -12.87
C ASP A 171 -20.98 -15.58 -11.43
N LYS A 172 -21.37 -16.51 -10.54
CA LYS A 172 -21.69 -16.22 -9.14
C LYS A 172 -20.50 -15.71 -8.32
N ASN A 173 -19.29 -16.17 -8.63
CA ASN A 173 -18.07 -15.78 -7.91
C ASN A 173 -17.79 -14.28 -8.07
N SER A 174 -18.01 -13.72 -9.24
CA SER A 174 -17.91 -12.28 -9.47
C SER A 174 -18.80 -11.47 -8.51
N LYS A 175 -20.02 -11.94 -8.25
CA LYS A 175 -20.95 -11.27 -7.31
C LYS A 175 -20.56 -11.42 -5.85
N ILE A 176 -19.97 -12.56 -5.48
CA ILE A 176 -19.56 -12.86 -4.10
C ILE A 176 -18.34 -12.01 -3.71
N TYR A 177 -17.36 -11.90 -4.60
CA TYR A 177 -16.06 -11.31 -4.28
C TYR A 177 -15.89 -9.85 -4.71
N ALA A 178 -16.78 -9.32 -5.56
CA ALA A 178 -16.78 -7.90 -5.90
C ALA A 178 -16.86 -6.94 -4.69
N PRO A 179 -17.60 -7.25 -3.60
CA PRO A 179 -17.62 -6.39 -2.42
C PRO A 179 -16.30 -6.32 -1.64
N ILE A 180 -15.37 -7.26 -1.88
CA ILE A 180 -14.05 -7.30 -1.24
C ILE A 180 -13.04 -6.47 -2.06
N ALA A 181 -13.23 -6.39 -3.39
CA ALA A 181 -12.41 -5.61 -4.31
C ALA A 181 -12.66 -4.11 -4.16
#